data_6dc0fc0a7daf1205963c5d2e7dab43e2
#
_entry.id   6dc0fc0a7daf1205963c5d2e7dab43e2
#
_cell.length_a   1.000
_cell.length_b   1.000
_cell.length_c   1.000
_cell.angle_alpha   90.00
_cell.angle_beta   90.00
_cell.angle_gamma   90.00
#
_symmetry.space_group_name_H-M   'P 1'
#
loop_
_entity.id
_entity.type
_entity.pdbx_description
1 polymer ?
#
loop_
_entity_poly.entity_id
_entity_poly.type
_entity_poly.pdbx_seq_one_letter_code
_entity_poly.pdbx_strand_id
1 'polypeptide(L)'
;MTSSIRVPAALQEKFDTIALATDAFCDQHLNGDYKQLIRLALAALCRKRPSPLLKGQNNSWAAGAVHALGMVNFLFDDSQTPHCKATDIWAHFCLASSTGQTHSKKIRDALDMGPMDPQWSLPSHMDANPLIWMLEVNGLIVDIRQMPLEVQDIAYAKGLIPYVPGRKTGN
;
A
#
# COMPACT_ATOMS: atom_id res chain seq x y z
N MET A 1 8.94 5.00 8.64
CA MET A 1 9.07 5.62 7.31
C MET A 1 8.00 6.69 7.14
N THR A 2 8.36 7.90 6.89
CA THR A 2 7.41 8.98 6.61
C THR A 2 6.92 8.85 5.17
N SER A 3 5.77 8.22 4.98
CA SER A 3 5.11 8.14 3.68
C SER A 3 4.56 9.53 3.31
N SER A 4 5.19 10.19 2.35
CA SER A 4 4.84 11.55 1.93
C SER A 4 3.95 11.54 0.69
N ILE A 5 2.86 12.33 0.72
CA ILE A 5 1.99 12.59 -0.46
C ILE A 5 2.60 13.69 -1.36
N ARG A 6 3.82 14.12 -1.11
CA ARG A 6 4.47 15.14 -1.92
C ARG A 6 4.68 14.67 -3.36
N VAL A 7 4.19 15.46 -4.30
CA VAL A 7 4.26 15.19 -5.75
C VAL A 7 5.08 16.31 -6.42
N PRO A 8 5.97 15.97 -7.38
CA PRO A 8 6.64 16.99 -8.21
C PRO A 8 5.62 17.83 -8.99
N ALA A 9 5.82 19.15 -9.05
CA ALA A 9 4.89 20.08 -9.69
C ALA A 9 4.51 19.68 -11.13
N ALA A 10 5.46 19.18 -11.90
CA ALA A 10 5.24 18.72 -13.29
C ALA A 10 4.29 17.50 -13.41
N LEU A 11 4.02 16.78 -12.32
CA LEU A 11 3.14 15.62 -12.28
C LEU A 11 1.90 15.83 -11.42
N GLN A 12 1.71 17.03 -10.86
CA GLN A 12 0.59 17.32 -9.96
C GLN A 12 -0.77 17.08 -10.62
N GLU A 13 -0.99 17.64 -11.81
CA GLU A 13 -2.25 17.48 -12.55
C GLU A 13 -2.55 15.99 -12.86
N LYS A 14 -1.52 15.26 -13.29
CA LYS A 14 -1.66 13.82 -13.58
C LYS A 14 -1.97 13.02 -12.31
N PHE A 15 -1.28 13.32 -11.22
CA PHE A 15 -1.56 12.72 -9.92
C PHE A 15 -3.01 13.00 -9.48
N ASP A 16 -3.45 14.26 -9.53
CA ASP A 16 -4.79 14.65 -9.11
C ASP A 16 -5.88 13.94 -9.92
N THR A 17 -5.68 13.82 -11.24
CA THR A 17 -6.62 13.13 -12.13
C THR A 17 -6.71 11.63 -11.78
N ILE A 18 -5.59 10.95 -11.58
CA ILE A 18 -5.56 9.53 -11.23
C ILE A 18 -6.11 9.32 -9.82
N ALA A 19 -5.71 10.15 -8.85
CA ALA A 19 -6.17 10.07 -7.47
C ALA A 19 -7.67 10.27 -7.35
N LEU A 20 -8.26 11.22 -8.09
CA LEU A 20 -9.71 11.43 -8.12
C LEU A 20 -10.45 10.18 -8.60
N ALA A 21 -9.94 9.52 -9.65
CA ALA A 21 -10.52 8.30 -10.19
C ALA A 21 -10.43 7.12 -9.20
N THR A 22 -9.28 6.95 -8.53
CA THR A 22 -9.12 5.90 -7.51
C THR A 22 -9.93 6.18 -6.26
N ASP A 23 -10.07 7.45 -5.86
CA ASP A 23 -10.91 7.85 -4.72
C ASP A 23 -12.37 7.49 -4.95
N ALA A 24 -12.90 7.77 -6.16
CA ALA A 24 -14.27 7.42 -6.52
C ALA A 24 -14.52 5.90 -6.42
N PHE A 25 -13.56 5.08 -6.85
CA PHE A 25 -13.64 3.63 -6.68
C PHE A 25 -13.62 3.23 -5.20
N CYS A 26 -12.73 3.81 -4.41
CA CYS A 26 -12.64 3.52 -2.97
C CYS A 26 -13.90 3.91 -2.21
N ASP A 27 -14.54 5.03 -2.57
CA ASP A 27 -15.79 5.47 -1.94
C ASP A 27 -16.97 4.54 -2.25
N GLN A 28 -16.97 3.88 -3.41
CA GLN A 28 -18.03 2.95 -3.81
C GLN A 28 -17.80 1.51 -3.32
N HIS A 29 -16.56 1.05 -3.28
CA HIS A 29 -16.24 -0.38 -3.13
C HIS A 29 -15.32 -0.71 -1.96
N LEU A 30 -14.55 0.28 -1.45
CA LEU A 30 -13.52 0.07 -0.43
C LEU A 30 -13.73 0.98 0.78
N ASN A 31 -12.64 1.60 1.27
CA ASN A 31 -12.68 2.50 2.43
C ASN A 31 -11.59 3.58 2.36
N GLY A 32 -11.55 4.43 3.40
CA GLY A 32 -10.60 5.53 3.50
C GLY A 32 -9.13 5.08 3.64
N ASP A 33 -8.88 3.92 4.25
CA ASP A 33 -7.53 3.38 4.41
C ASP A 33 -6.94 2.99 3.05
N TYR A 34 -7.72 2.32 2.20
CA TYR A 34 -7.31 2.04 0.81
C TYR A 34 -7.09 3.33 0.02
N LYS A 35 -7.99 4.30 0.15
CA LYS A 35 -7.86 5.60 -0.51
C LYS A 35 -6.53 6.26 -0.18
N GLN A 36 -6.19 6.34 1.09
CA GLN A 36 -4.93 6.93 1.56
C GLN A 36 -3.71 6.15 1.06
N LEU A 37 -3.74 4.84 1.15
CA LEU A 37 -2.64 3.97 0.73
C LEU A 37 -2.38 4.06 -0.78
N ILE A 38 -3.44 4.10 -1.60
CA ILE A 38 -3.33 4.28 -3.05
C ILE A 38 -2.74 5.65 -3.39
N ARG A 39 -3.17 6.71 -2.73
CA ARG A 39 -2.60 8.06 -2.90
C ARG A 39 -1.11 8.10 -2.58
N LEU A 40 -0.68 7.43 -1.52
CA LEU A 40 0.74 7.29 -1.17
C LEU A 40 1.54 6.57 -2.25
N ALA A 41 1.00 5.49 -2.81
CA ALA A 41 1.62 4.75 -3.89
C ALA A 41 1.74 5.59 -5.18
N LEU A 42 0.68 6.29 -5.57
CA LEU A 42 0.69 7.20 -6.71
C LEU A 42 1.71 8.33 -6.54
N ALA A 43 1.80 8.93 -5.37
CA ALA A 43 2.81 9.96 -5.06
C ALA A 43 4.23 9.40 -5.12
N ALA A 44 4.45 8.18 -4.63
CA ALA A 44 5.74 7.51 -4.74
C ALA A 44 6.13 7.26 -6.22
N LEU A 45 5.19 6.84 -7.07
CA LEU A 45 5.41 6.69 -8.50
C LEU A 45 5.76 8.01 -9.19
N CYS A 46 5.11 9.11 -8.79
CA CYS A 46 5.43 10.45 -9.30
C CYS A 46 6.88 10.88 -8.98
N ARG A 47 7.42 10.42 -7.86
CA ARG A 47 8.80 10.74 -7.43
C ARG A 47 9.88 9.88 -8.09
N LYS A 48 9.52 8.78 -8.77
CA LYS A 48 10.49 7.97 -9.53
C LYS A 48 11.14 8.78 -10.66
N ARG A 49 12.36 8.45 -11.04
CA ARG A 49 13.13 9.13 -12.09
C ARG A 49 13.62 8.12 -13.13
N PRO A 50 13.03 8.07 -14.34
CA PRO A 50 11.79 8.76 -14.75
C PRO A 50 10.55 8.17 -14.09
N SER A 51 9.50 9.00 -13.92
CA SER A 51 8.22 8.50 -13.43
C SER A 51 7.55 7.59 -14.47
N PRO A 52 7.07 6.40 -14.09
CA PRO A 52 6.33 5.53 -15.01
C PRO A 52 5.00 6.16 -15.46
N LEU A 53 4.45 7.08 -14.68
CA LEU A 53 3.18 7.75 -14.98
C LEU A 53 3.26 8.74 -16.16
N LEU A 54 4.47 9.08 -16.63
CA LEU A 54 4.65 9.95 -17.80
C LEU A 54 4.05 9.37 -19.09
N LYS A 55 3.89 8.04 -19.15
CA LYS A 55 3.33 7.33 -20.30
C LYS A 55 2.08 6.54 -19.90
N GLY A 56 1.19 6.34 -20.85
CA GLY A 56 -0.03 5.58 -20.66
C GLY A 56 -1.21 6.40 -20.16
N GLN A 57 -2.38 5.76 -20.17
CA GLN A 57 -3.65 6.39 -19.83
C GLN A 57 -3.88 6.42 -18.31
N ASN A 58 -4.55 7.47 -17.84
CA ASN A 58 -4.80 7.67 -16.41
C ASN A 58 -5.67 6.55 -15.79
N ASN A 59 -6.71 6.10 -16.50
CA ASN A 59 -7.58 5.01 -16.02
C ASN A 59 -6.83 3.68 -15.90
N SER A 60 -5.86 3.40 -16.77
CA SER A 60 -5.04 2.19 -16.69
C SER A 60 -4.13 2.23 -15.45
N TRP A 61 -3.56 3.38 -15.14
CA TRP A 61 -2.78 3.58 -13.91
C TRP A 61 -3.65 3.54 -12.66
N ALA A 62 -4.87 4.12 -12.70
CA ALA A 62 -5.81 4.07 -11.60
C ALA A 62 -6.22 2.63 -11.27
N ALA A 63 -6.65 1.86 -12.26
CA ALA A 63 -7.01 0.46 -12.09
C ALA A 63 -5.82 -0.39 -11.61
N GLY A 64 -4.64 -0.16 -12.20
CA GLY A 64 -3.41 -0.83 -11.80
C GLY A 64 -3.03 -0.56 -10.35
N ALA A 65 -3.21 0.68 -9.86
CA ALA A 65 -2.92 1.05 -8.48
C ALA A 65 -3.88 0.37 -7.49
N VAL A 66 -5.18 0.39 -7.77
CA VAL A 66 -6.16 -0.32 -6.94
C VAL A 66 -5.86 -1.82 -6.88
N HIS A 67 -5.59 -2.44 -8.03
CA HIS A 67 -5.29 -3.86 -8.10
C HIS A 67 -3.96 -4.21 -7.39
N ALA A 68 -2.91 -3.41 -7.57
CA ALA A 68 -1.60 -3.64 -6.94
C ALA A 68 -1.71 -3.63 -5.41
N LEU A 69 -2.33 -2.60 -4.84
CA LEU A 69 -2.55 -2.51 -3.38
C LEU A 69 -3.52 -3.59 -2.90
N GLY A 70 -4.49 -3.96 -3.73
CA GLY A 70 -5.40 -5.07 -3.47
C GLY A 70 -4.66 -6.41 -3.34
N MET A 71 -3.69 -6.69 -4.20
CA MET A 71 -2.87 -7.89 -4.11
C MET A 71 -2.03 -7.94 -2.84
N VAL A 72 -1.42 -6.84 -2.45
CA VAL A 72 -0.63 -6.75 -1.21
C VAL A 72 -1.49 -7.01 0.03
N ASN A 73 -2.76 -6.57 0.01
CA ASN A 73 -3.66 -6.57 1.15
C ASN A 73 -4.78 -7.61 1.07
N PHE A 74 -4.68 -8.61 0.19
CA PHE A 74 -5.65 -9.70 0.05
C PHE A 74 -7.09 -9.23 -0.25
N LEU A 75 -7.24 -8.13 -1.00
CA LEU A 75 -8.55 -7.54 -1.33
C LEU A 75 -9.49 -8.52 -2.03
N PHE A 76 -8.94 -9.47 -2.79
CA PHE A 76 -9.70 -10.43 -3.61
C PHE A 76 -10.12 -11.68 -2.83
N ASP A 77 -9.75 -11.78 -1.56
CA ASP A 77 -10.20 -12.82 -0.64
C ASP A 77 -11.54 -12.39 -0.03
N ASP A 78 -12.58 -13.17 -0.18
CA ASP A 78 -13.93 -12.89 0.29
C ASP A 78 -14.06 -12.93 1.82
N SER A 79 -13.05 -13.46 2.52
CA SER A 79 -12.96 -13.38 3.99
C SER A 79 -12.56 -11.98 4.49
N GLN A 80 -12.04 -11.12 3.62
CA GLN A 80 -11.62 -9.76 3.98
C GLN A 80 -12.78 -8.77 3.96
N THR A 81 -12.65 -7.69 4.74
CA THR A 81 -13.59 -6.56 4.71
C THR A 81 -12.79 -5.25 4.70
N PRO A 82 -12.88 -4.44 3.64
CA PRO A 82 -13.64 -4.67 2.40
C PRO A 82 -13.00 -5.73 1.50
N HIS A 83 -13.78 -6.31 0.59
CA HIS A 83 -13.29 -7.14 -0.50
C HIS A 83 -14.04 -6.79 -1.80
N CYS A 84 -13.43 -7.07 -2.93
CA CYS A 84 -14.06 -7.01 -4.25
C CYS A 84 -13.39 -7.99 -5.20
N LYS A 85 -14.01 -8.23 -6.35
CA LYS A 85 -13.40 -9.03 -7.40
C LYS A 85 -12.53 -8.14 -8.29
N ALA A 86 -11.44 -8.69 -8.84
CA ALA A 86 -10.62 -7.98 -9.82
C ALA A 86 -11.44 -7.50 -11.02
N THR A 87 -12.47 -8.28 -11.43
CA THR A 87 -13.40 -7.91 -12.49
C THR A 87 -14.17 -6.62 -12.21
N ASP A 88 -14.45 -6.30 -10.94
CA ASP A 88 -15.14 -5.07 -10.57
C ASP A 88 -14.26 -3.85 -10.84
N ILE A 89 -12.94 -3.99 -10.63
CA ILE A 89 -11.95 -2.96 -10.95
C ILE A 89 -11.94 -2.71 -12.46
N TRP A 90 -11.82 -3.79 -13.26
CA TRP A 90 -11.75 -3.65 -14.72
C TRP A 90 -13.02 -3.04 -15.31
N ALA A 91 -14.17 -3.41 -14.78
CA ALA A 91 -15.46 -2.86 -15.20
C ALA A 91 -15.59 -1.38 -14.86
N HIS A 92 -15.22 -0.99 -13.64
CA HIS A 92 -15.29 0.41 -13.19
C HIS A 92 -14.43 1.34 -14.05
N PHE A 93 -13.19 0.92 -14.35
CA PHE A 93 -12.25 1.73 -15.14
C PHE A 93 -12.36 1.51 -16.66
N CYS A 94 -13.33 0.70 -17.12
CA CYS A 94 -13.62 0.44 -18.53
C CYS A 94 -12.40 -0.05 -19.32
N LEU A 95 -11.68 -1.07 -18.81
CA LEU A 95 -10.50 -1.61 -19.48
C LEU A 95 -10.42 -3.14 -19.41
N ALA A 96 -9.63 -3.73 -20.32
CA ALA A 96 -9.37 -5.15 -20.32
C ALA A 96 -8.52 -5.57 -19.12
N SER A 97 -8.76 -6.77 -18.59
CA SER A 97 -8.02 -7.31 -17.45
C SER A 97 -6.50 -7.37 -17.71
N SER A 98 -6.08 -7.72 -18.92
CA SER A 98 -4.66 -7.76 -19.31
C SER A 98 -3.98 -6.40 -19.18
N THR A 99 -4.67 -5.32 -19.58
CA THR A 99 -4.16 -3.94 -19.44
C THR A 99 -4.01 -3.56 -17.96
N GLY A 100 -5.03 -3.84 -17.16
CA GLY A 100 -5.01 -3.55 -15.72
C GLY A 100 -3.94 -4.34 -14.98
N GLN A 101 -3.81 -5.62 -15.25
CA GLN A 101 -2.77 -6.48 -14.66
C GLN A 101 -1.36 -6.04 -15.05
N THR A 102 -1.15 -5.61 -16.31
CA THR A 102 0.13 -5.08 -16.78
C THR A 102 0.52 -3.83 -15.99
N HIS A 103 -0.40 -2.89 -15.79
CA HIS A 103 -0.14 -1.69 -15.00
C HIS A 103 0.06 -1.99 -13.51
N SER A 104 -0.71 -2.92 -12.96
CA SER A 104 -0.52 -3.42 -11.60
C SER A 104 0.88 -4.00 -11.41
N LYS A 105 1.36 -4.83 -12.35
CA LYS A 105 2.71 -5.36 -12.29
C LYS A 105 3.77 -4.27 -12.35
N LYS A 106 3.63 -3.30 -13.27
CA LYS A 106 4.56 -2.15 -13.35
C LYS A 106 4.64 -1.36 -12.05
N ILE A 107 3.51 -1.18 -11.36
CA ILE A 107 3.47 -0.47 -10.08
C ILE A 107 4.19 -1.28 -9.00
N ARG A 108 3.88 -2.57 -8.89
CA ARG A 108 4.52 -3.45 -7.89
C ARG A 108 6.03 -3.53 -8.12
N ASP A 109 6.47 -3.68 -9.37
CA ASP A 109 7.89 -3.71 -9.72
C ASP A 109 8.57 -2.36 -9.41
N ALA A 110 7.94 -1.23 -9.74
CA ALA A 110 8.50 0.10 -9.51
C ALA A 110 8.60 0.47 -8.02
N LEU A 111 7.70 -0.04 -7.18
CA LEU A 111 7.66 0.24 -5.74
C LEU A 111 8.14 -0.94 -4.89
N ASP A 112 8.65 -1.99 -5.54
CA ASP A 112 9.14 -3.22 -4.88
C ASP A 112 8.11 -3.83 -3.91
N MET A 113 6.85 -3.88 -4.36
CA MET A 113 5.74 -4.39 -3.56
C MET A 113 5.66 -5.92 -3.63
N GLY A 114 5.79 -6.57 -2.49
CA GLY A 114 5.48 -7.98 -2.29
C GLY A 114 4.17 -8.22 -1.52
N PRO A 115 3.69 -9.48 -1.47
CA PRO A 115 2.59 -9.84 -0.58
C PRO A 115 2.94 -9.49 0.87
N MET A 116 1.99 -8.94 1.61
CA MET A 116 2.17 -8.54 3.01
C MET A 116 3.28 -7.50 3.25
N ASP A 117 3.71 -6.76 2.22
CA ASP A 117 4.73 -5.73 2.36
C ASP A 117 4.35 -4.73 3.47
N PRO A 118 5.20 -4.57 4.51
CA PRO A 118 4.88 -3.69 5.64
C PRO A 118 4.62 -2.23 5.25
N GLN A 119 5.32 -1.74 4.23
CA GLN A 119 5.17 -0.37 3.74
C GLN A 119 3.82 -0.13 3.08
N TRP A 120 3.25 -1.17 2.45
CA TRP A 120 2.03 -1.10 1.65
C TRP A 120 0.85 -1.87 2.25
N SER A 121 0.97 -2.28 3.52
CA SER A 121 -0.10 -2.91 4.27
C SER A 121 -1.08 -1.88 4.84
N LEU A 122 -2.37 -2.23 4.84
CA LEU A 122 -3.39 -1.45 5.53
C LEU A 122 -3.13 -1.42 7.04
N PRO A 123 -3.50 -0.33 7.74
CA PRO A 123 -3.37 -0.25 9.21
C PRO A 123 -4.02 -1.43 9.94
N SER A 124 -5.19 -1.89 9.46
CA SER A 124 -5.92 -3.03 10.04
C SER A 124 -5.20 -4.37 9.90
N HIS A 125 -4.26 -4.49 8.95
CA HIS A 125 -3.47 -5.71 8.73
C HIS A 125 -2.12 -5.70 9.47
N MET A 126 -1.69 -4.56 10.00
CA MET A 126 -0.36 -4.43 10.61
C MET A 126 -0.16 -5.34 11.82
N ASP A 127 -1.15 -5.43 12.69
CA ASP A 127 -1.04 -6.19 13.94
C ASP A 127 -0.85 -7.70 13.68
N ALA A 128 -1.44 -8.21 12.61
CA ALA A 128 -1.37 -9.63 12.23
C ALA A 128 -0.23 -9.94 11.24
N ASN A 129 0.48 -8.93 10.73
CA ASN A 129 1.49 -9.12 9.70
C ASN A 129 2.84 -9.56 10.30
N PRO A 130 3.27 -10.83 10.14
CA PRO A 130 4.52 -11.31 10.73
C PRO A 130 5.75 -10.59 10.19
N LEU A 131 5.73 -10.06 8.96
CA LEU A 131 6.85 -9.33 8.37
C LEU A 131 7.16 -8.02 9.10
N ILE A 132 6.20 -7.48 9.85
CA ILE A 132 6.39 -6.28 10.68
C ILE A 132 7.03 -6.63 12.01
N TRP A 133 6.64 -7.76 12.61
CA TRP A 133 6.93 -8.06 14.00
C TRP A 133 8.08 -9.06 14.21
N MET A 134 8.41 -9.84 13.16
CA MET A 134 9.53 -10.79 13.22
C MET A 134 10.83 -10.08 12.83
N LEU A 135 11.66 -9.77 13.81
CA LEU A 135 12.93 -9.06 13.64
C LEU A 135 14.11 -9.92 14.06
N GLU A 136 15.26 -9.66 13.46
CA GLU A 136 16.52 -10.25 13.90
C GLU A 136 17.09 -9.46 15.10
N VAL A 137 17.28 -10.15 16.21
CA VAL A 137 17.91 -9.63 17.40
C VAL A 137 19.05 -10.57 17.79
N ASN A 138 20.29 -10.09 17.75
CA ASN A 138 21.50 -10.86 18.05
C ASN A 138 21.62 -12.19 17.26
N GLY A 139 21.23 -12.15 15.97
CA GLY A 139 21.30 -13.33 15.09
C GLY A 139 20.11 -14.29 15.18
N LEU A 140 19.10 -13.99 16.00
CA LEU A 140 17.89 -14.78 16.15
C LEU A 140 16.68 -14.02 15.64
N ILE A 141 15.81 -14.71 14.89
CA ILE A 141 14.51 -14.16 14.50
C ILE A 141 13.55 -14.30 15.68
N VAL A 142 13.05 -13.18 16.16
CA VAL A 142 12.15 -13.12 17.31
C VAL A 142 10.91 -12.28 17.00
N ASP A 143 9.80 -12.59 17.64
CA ASP A 143 8.65 -11.71 17.65
C ASP A 143 8.91 -10.57 18.63
N ILE A 144 9.12 -9.37 18.10
CA ILE A 144 9.47 -8.18 18.88
C ILE A 144 8.41 -7.83 19.93
N ARG A 145 7.15 -8.24 19.73
CA ARG A 145 6.04 -8.02 20.67
C ARG A 145 6.22 -8.79 21.97
N GLN A 146 7.01 -9.88 21.95
CA GLN A 146 7.33 -10.72 23.12
C GLN A 146 8.63 -10.29 23.80
N MET A 147 9.34 -9.31 23.25
CA MET A 147 10.61 -8.83 23.80
C MET A 147 10.38 -7.74 24.87
N PRO A 148 11.35 -7.51 25.77
CA PRO A 148 11.30 -6.42 26.74
C PRO A 148 11.03 -5.06 26.09
N LEU A 149 10.40 -4.15 26.85
CA LEU A 149 9.99 -2.84 26.36
C LEU A 149 11.16 -2.02 25.79
N GLU A 150 12.34 -2.14 26.39
CA GLU A 150 13.55 -1.43 25.94
C GLU A 150 13.94 -1.88 24.52
N VAL A 151 13.79 -3.16 24.20
CA VAL A 151 14.09 -3.71 22.86
C VAL A 151 13.07 -3.22 21.84
N GLN A 152 11.79 -3.16 22.23
CA GLN A 152 10.73 -2.59 21.40
C GLN A 152 10.96 -1.10 21.12
N ASP A 153 11.37 -0.32 22.14
CA ASP A 153 11.71 1.10 22.00
C ASP A 153 12.86 1.32 21.02
N ILE A 154 13.90 0.47 21.08
CA ILE A 154 15.03 0.52 20.14
C ILE A 154 14.56 0.21 18.71
N ALA A 155 13.74 -0.81 18.54
CA ALA A 155 13.20 -1.17 17.24
C ALA A 155 12.34 -0.03 16.65
N TYR A 156 11.52 0.62 17.46
CA TYR A 156 10.74 1.78 17.06
C TYR A 156 11.61 2.98 16.69
N ALA A 157 12.60 3.31 17.51
CA ALA A 157 13.54 4.40 17.25
C ALA A 157 14.33 4.21 15.94
N LYS A 158 14.59 2.94 15.56
CA LYS A 158 15.21 2.57 14.28
C LYS A 158 14.23 2.54 13.10
N GLY A 159 12.93 2.78 13.32
CA GLY A 159 11.90 2.74 12.29
C GLY A 159 11.58 1.31 11.78
N LEU A 160 11.89 0.28 12.54
CA LEU A 160 11.68 -1.11 12.17
C LEU A 160 10.25 -1.60 12.46
N ILE A 161 9.57 -0.96 13.40
CA ILE A 161 8.18 -1.26 13.75
C ILE A 161 7.35 0.05 13.76
N PRO A 162 6.03 -0.03 13.48
CA PRO A 162 5.19 1.16 13.33
C PRO A 162 4.81 1.82 14.66
N TYR A 163 4.84 1.07 15.75
CA TYR A 163 4.57 1.54 17.12
C TYR A 163 5.18 0.56 18.13
N VAL A 164 5.20 0.96 19.41
CA VAL A 164 5.70 0.13 20.53
C VAL A 164 4.52 -0.66 21.12
N PRO A 165 4.44 -2.01 20.89
CA PRO A 165 3.29 -2.82 21.33
C PRO A 165 3.05 -2.75 22.84
N GLY A 166 4.11 -2.80 23.63
CA GLY A 166 4.02 -2.75 25.10
C GLY A 166 3.48 -1.43 25.67
N ARG A 167 3.40 -0.37 24.86
CA ARG A 167 2.79 0.91 25.25
C ARG A 167 1.35 1.07 24.80
N LYS A 168 0.86 0.22 23.89
CA LYS A 168 -0.51 0.25 23.35
C LYS A 168 -1.54 -0.48 24.23
N THR A 169 -1.08 -1.24 25.19
CA THR A 169 -1.93 -2.04 26.11
C THR A 169 -2.52 -1.26 27.28
N GLY A 170 -2.62 0.07 27.16
CA GLY A 170 -3.18 0.95 28.18
C GLY A 170 -4.33 1.80 27.65
N ASN A 171 -5.48 1.15 27.29
CA ASN A 171 -6.78 1.84 27.23
C ASN A 171 -7.90 0.82 27.40
#